data_90516805cbd0f30d856f95ed61f53da8
#
_entry.id   90516805cbd0f30d856f95ed61f53da8
#
_cell.length_a   1.000
_cell.length_b   1.000
_cell.length_c   1.000
_cell.angle_alpha   90.00
_cell.angle_beta   90.00
_cell.angle_gamma   90.00
#
_symmetry.space_group_name_H-M   'P 1'
#
loop_
_entity.id
_entity.type
_entity.pdbx_description
1 polymer ?
#
loop_
_entity_poly.entity_id
_entity_poly.type
_entity_poly.pdbx_seq_one_letter_code
_entity_poly.pdbx_strand_id
1 'polypeptide(L)'
;MDKKYVQADRFLDYDEQTISDYALRVLGHSCQAPTDMAVKLYYAVRDEILYDPYTLSCDPEDYRASTILAKRRGFCVQKAVLLCALARAVGIPARLGFATVTNHLASRKLMEFIGTHIFVFHGYTELGVDQRWIKATPAFNRELCSKYRVPPLEFNGRDDALFQPYNSAQKPFMEYIGYHGSFSTIPLPQMLQAWEDFYGTERVQGWFGIKRSTFVKERSDFLQETPFNPE
;
A
#
# COMPACT_ATOMS: atom_id res chain seq x y z
N MET A 1 -1.46 -14.42 19.39
CA MET A 1 -1.91 -14.38 17.96
C MET A 1 -1.43 -15.63 17.25
N ASP A 2 -2.12 -16.05 16.17
CA ASP A 2 -1.81 -17.27 15.42
C ASP A 2 -0.42 -17.17 14.76
N LYS A 3 0.36 -18.28 14.79
CA LYS A 3 1.71 -18.37 14.24
C LYS A 3 1.80 -18.02 12.74
N LYS A 4 0.72 -18.22 11.97
CA LYS A 4 0.68 -17.87 10.54
C LYS A 4 0.91 -16.38 10.26
N TYR A 5 0.68 -15.53 11.25
CA TYR A 5 0.85 -14.07 11.10
C TYR A 5 2.28 -13.57 11.39
N VAL A 6 3.21 -14.49 11.70
CA VAL A 6 4.64 -14.22 11.85
C VAL A 6 5.50 -15.09 10.93
N GLN A 7 4.89 -15.85 10.00
CA GLN A 7 5.62 -16.70 9.06
C GLN A 7 5.92 -15.96 7.76
N ALA A 8 7.07 -16.28 7.15
CA ALA A 8 7.37 -15.88 5.79
C ALA A 8 6.53 -16.71 4.80
N ASP A 9 6.31 -16.16 3.64
CA ASP A 9 5.75 -16.84 2.48
C ASP A 9 6.34 -16.24 1.20
N ARG A 10 5.90 -16.70 0.02
CA ARG A 10 6.40 -16.23 -1.27
C ARG A 10 6.37 -14.71 -1.42
N PHE A 11 5.37 -14.04 -0.87
CA PHE A 11 5.17 -12.59 -1.04
C PHE A 11 5.74 -11.80 0.13
N LEU A 12 5.57 -12.34 1.33
CA LEU A 12 6.08 -11.78 2.58
C LEU A 12 7.45 -12.43 2.90
N ASP A 13 8.37 -12.31 1.96
CA ASP A 13 9.68 -12.96 1.90
C ASP A 13 10.71 -12.25 2.81
N TYR A 14 10.36 -12.08 4.09
CA TYR A 14 11.22 -11.39 5.04
C TYR A 14 12.48 -12.17 5.45
N ASP A 15 12.56 -13.45 5.09
CA ASP A 15 13.74 -14.29 5.15
C ASP A 15 14.81 -13.89 4.11
N GLU A 16 14.47 -13.08 3.11
CA GLU A 16 15.44 -12.40 2.28
C GLU A 16 16.25 -11.39 3.11
N GLN A 17 17.58 -11.48 3.05
CA GLN A 17 18.50 -10.65 3.86
C GLN A 17 18.22 -9.14 3.70
N THR A 18 17.88 -8.70 2.51
CA THR A 18 17.60 -7.30 2.20
C THR A 18 16.43 -6.73 3.01
N ILE A 19 15.41 -7.54 3.30
CA ILE A 19 14.26 -7.12 4.11
C ILE A 19 14.67 -7.01 5.57
N SER A 20 15.38 -8.01 6.10
CA SER A 20 15.85 -8.02 7.48
C SER A 20 16.82 -6.86 7.74
N ASP A 21 17.78 -6.62 6.84
CA ASP A 21 18.73 -5.52 6.95
C ASP A 21 18.03 -4.15 6.91
N TYR A 22 17.04 -4.01 6.03
CA TYR A 22 16.24 -2.77 5.97
C TYR A 22 15.48 -2.54 7.27
N ALA A 23 14.81 -3.56 7.81
CA ALA A 23 14.09 -3.46 9.08
C ALA A 23 15.03 -3.05 10.23
N LEU A 24 16.18 -3.69 10.36
CA LEU A 24 17.19 -3.38 11.38
C LEU A 24 17.74 -1.95 11.22
N ARG A 25 18.00 -1.51 9.99
CA ARG A 25 18.43 -0.13 9.71
C ARG A 25 17.41 0.90 10.19
N VAL A 26 16.11 0.66 9.90
CA VAL A 26 15.01 1.55 10.28
C VAL A 26 14.85 1.63 11.80
N LEU A 27 14.95 0.49 12.48
CA LEU A 27 14.75 0.44 13.94
C LEU A 27 15.92 1.03 14.71
N GLY A 28 17.15 0.82 14.23
CA GLY A 28 18.36 1.14 14.99
C GLY A 28 18.52 0.27 16.24
N HIS A 29 19.54 0.56 17.06
CA HIS A 29 19.90 -0.28 18.21
C HIS A 29 19.00 -0.10 19.46
N SER A 30 18.16 0.94 19.52
CA SER A 30 17.46 1.32 20.76
C SER A 30 15.94 1.05 20.74
N CYS A 31 15.38 0.57 19.64
CA CYS A 31 13.94 0.38 19.50
C CYS A 31 13.56 -1.06 19.87
N GLN A 32 12.91 -1.27 21.01
CA GLN A 32 12.50 -2.60 21.48
C GLN A 32 11.00 -2.76 21.71
N ALA A 33 10.26 -1.67 21.96
CA ALA A 33 8.82 -1.76 22.15
C ALA A 33 8.12 -2.05 20.81
N PRO A 34 7.25 -3.07 20.73
CA PRO A 34 6.54 -3.43 19.49
C PRO A 34 5.79 -2.24 18.87
N THR A 35 5.18 -1.39 19.69
CA THR A 35 4.48 -0.18 19.26
C THR A 35 5.42 0.79 18.53
N ASP A 36 6.60 1.06 19.11
CA ASP A 36 7.58 2.00 18.52
C ASP A 36 8.19 1.42 17.25
N MET A 37 8.45 0.09 17.24
CA MET A 37 8.90 -0.61 16.02
C MET A 37 7.87 -0.48 14.90
N ALA A 38 6.60 -0.74 15.18
CA ALA A 38 5.51 -0.62 14.22
C ALA A 38 5.42 0.80 13.63
N VAL A 39 5.53 1.82 14.47
CA VAL A 39 5.51 3.24 14.07
C VAL A 39 6.68 3.58 13.16
N LYS A 40 7.91 3.18 13.53
CA LYS A 40 9.10 3.45 12.70
C LYS A 40 9.01 2.75 11.34
N LEU A 41 8.59 1.48 11.29
CA LEU A 41 8.43 0.74 10.05
C LEU A 41 7.34 1.36 9.16
N TYR A 42 6.22 1.78 9.76
CA TYR A 42 5.17 2.48 9.03
C TYR A 42 5.69 3.72 8.32
N TYR A 43 6.37 4.62 9.04
CA TYR A 43 6.89 5.86 8.45
C TYR A 43 7.97 5.60 7.41
N ALA A 44 8.84 4.60 7.61
CA ALA A 44 9.83 4.22 6.61
C ALA A 44 9.16 3.74 5.32
N VAL A 45 8.15 2.86 5.38
CA VAL A 45 7.42 2.43 4.18
C VAL A 45 6.62 3.57 3.57
N ARG A 46 5.94 4.40 4.40
CA ARG A 46 5.16 5.53 3.89
C ARG A 46 6.01 6.50 3.08
N ASP A 47 7.18 6.89 3.60
CA ASP A 47 7.93 8.01 3.05
C ASP A 47 9.14 7.61 2.18
N GLU A 48 9.77 6.44 2.41
CA GLU A 48 10.91 5.99 1.61
C GLU A 48 10.51 5.16 0.38
N ILE A 49 9.26 4.67 0.32
CA ILE A 49 8.73 3.95 -0.84
C ILE A 49 7.72 4.86 -1.53
N LEU A 50 8.06 5.37 -2.71
CA LEU A 50 7.20 6.31 -3.42
C LEU A 50 5.89 5.66 -3.86
N TYR A 51 4.78 6.36 -3.67
CA TYR A 51 3.49 5.89 -4.18
C TYR A 51 3.45 6.02 -5.70
N ASP A 52 3.18 4.92 -6.38
CA ASP A 52 3.04 4.87 -7.83
C ASP A 52 1.86 3.96 -8.21
N PRO A 53 0.69 4.53 -8.56
CA PRO A 53 -0.51 3.76 -8.90
C PRO A 53 -0.38 3.02 -10.23
N TYR A 54 0.63 3.31 -11.04
CA TYR A 54 0.88 2.65 -12.33
C TYR A 54 1.76 1.39 -12.21
N THR A 55 2.09 0.95 -10.99
CA THR A 55 2.82 -0.30 -10.75
C THR A 55 1.92 -1.53 -10.68
N LEU A 56 0.66 -1.42 -11.09
CA LEU A 56 -0.26 -2.54 -11.22
C LEU A 56 0.35 -3.63 -12.12
N SER A 57 0.24 -4.90 -11.70
CA SER A 57 0.84 -6.05 -12.40
C SER A 57 0.02 -7.30 -12.16
N CYS A 58 0.06 -8.26 -13.09
CA CYS A 58 -0.40 -9.62 -12.89
C CYS A 58 0.76 -10.59 -12.56
N ASP A 59 2.01 -10.12 -12.62
CA ASP A 59 3.18 -10.92 -12.28
C ASP A 59 3.31 -11.04 -10.75
N PRO A 60 3.23 -12.26 -10.18
CA PRO A 60 3.38 -12.45 -8.74
C PRO A 60 4.70 -11.91 -8.17
N GLU A 61 5.77 -11.87 -8.96
CA GLU A 61 7.09 -11.37 -8.51
C GLU A 61 7.07 -9.88 -8.19
N ASP A 62 6.14 -9.11 -8.78
CA ASP A 62 5.97 -7.69 -8.49
C ASP A 62 5.33 -7.42 -7.11
N TYR A 63 4.81 -8.47 -6.46
CA TYR A 63 4.20 -8.40 -5.13
C TYR A 63 5.09 -8.98 -4.02
N ARG A 64 6.32 -9.42 -4.33
CA ARG A 64 7.28 -9.81 -3.29
C ARG A 64 7.80 -8.58 -2.55
N ALA A 65 7.87 -8.65 -1.24
CA ALA A 65 8.36 -7.54 -0.40
C ALA A 65 9.78 -7.11 -0.80
N SER A 66 10.68 -8.07 -1.08
CA SER A 66 12.04 -7.81 -1.55
C SER A 66 12.07 -7.06 -2.89
N THR A 67 11.20 -7.43 -3.83
CA THR A 67 11.07 -6.75 -5.13
C THR A 67 10.57 -5.32 -4.96
N ILE A 68 9.57 -5.10 -4.10
CA ILE A 68 9.00 -3.78 -3.81
C ILE A 68 10.06 -2.89 -3.16
N LEU A 69 10.80 -3.42 -2.19
CA LEU A 69 11.90 -2.72 -1.53
C LEU A 69 12.99 -2.30 -2.52
N ALA A 70 13.39 -3.20 -3.42
CA ALA A 70 14.39 -2.91 -4.45
C ALA A 70 13.93 -1.82 -5.43
N LYS A 71 12.65 -1.80 -5.80
CA LYS A 71 12.07 -0.78 -6.71
C LYS A 71 11.85 0.57 -6.06
N ARG A 72 11.82 0.66 -4.73
CA ARG A 72 11.54 1.89 -3.96
C ARG A 72 10.25 2.61 -4.37
N ARG A 73 9.31 1.89 -4.96
CA ARG A 73 8.00 2.39 -5.37
C ARG A 73 6.96 1.30 -5.42
N GLY A 74 5.70 1.69 -5.24
CA GLY A 74 4.58 0.77 -5.32
C GLY A 74 3.25 1.46 -5.02
N PHE A 75 2.15 0.83 -5.43
CA PHE A 75 0.81 1.27 -5.05
C PHE A 75 0.40 0.72 -3.67
N CYS A 76 -0.81 1.03 -3.21
CA CYS A 76 -1.27 0.73 -1.85
C CYS A 76 -1.05 -0.73 -1.42
N VAL A 77 -1.38 -1.71 -2.28
CA VAL A 77 -1.22 -3.14 -1.96
C VAL A 77 0.25 -3.50 -1.79
N GLN A 78 1.11 -3.09 -2.71
CA GLN A 78 2.56 -3.37 -2.64
C GLN A 78 3.18 -2.77 -1.38
N LYS A 79 2.83 -1.54 -1.04
CA LYS A 79 3.34 -0.89 0.18
C LYS A 79 2.81 -1.57 1.45
N ALA A 80 1.55 -2.05 1.44
CA ALA A 80 1.00 -2.84 2.53
C ALA A 80 1.73 -4.20 2.69
N VAL A 81 2.04 -4.88 1.57
CA VAL A 81 2.83 -6.12 1.57
C VAL A 81 4.21 -5.89 2.19
N LEU A 82 4.91 -4.84 1.79
CA LEU A 82 6.23 -4.52 2.35
C LEU A 82 6.16 -4.23 3.85
N LEU A 83 5.19 -3.43 4.31
CA LEU A 83 5.01 -3.16 5.74
C LEU A 83 4.71 -4.45 6.53
N CYS A 84 3.86 -5.32 5.98
CA CYS A 84 3.54 -6.61 6.58
C CYS A 84 4.78 -7.49 6.72
N ALA A 85 5.61 -7.60 5.68
CA ALA A 85 6.86 -8.38 5.70
C ALA A 85 7.86 -7.81 6.72
N LEU A 86 8.07 -6.49 6.73
CA LEU A 86 8.96 -5.82 7.68
C LEU A 86 8.51 -6.01 9.14
N ALA A 87 7.21 -5.93 9.40
CA ALA A 87 6.66 -6.18 10.73
C ALA A 87 6.93 -7.62 11.19
N ARG A 88 6.71 -8.60 10.31
CA ARG A 88 7.02 -10.02 10.61
C ARG A 88 8.50 -10.28 10.82
N ALA A 89 9.37 -9.63 10.05
CA ALA A 89 10.83 -9.74 10.19
C ALA A 89 11.32 -9.39 11.60
N VAL A 90 10.59 -8.53 12.31
CA VAL A 90 10.91 -8.11 13.68
C VAL A 90 9.98 -8.72 14.74
N GLY A 91 9.24 -9.78 14.37
CA GLY A 91 8.40 -10.55 15.28
C GLY A 91 7.04 -9.91 15.60
N ILE A 92 6.64 -8.84 14.93
CA ILE A 92 5.30 -8.25 15.06
C ILE A 92 4.34 -9.05 14.18
N PRO A 93 3.29 -9.68 14.74
CA PRO A 93 2.27 -10.33 13.94
C PRO A 93 1.63 -9.33 12.98
N ALA A 94 1.53 -9.69 11.69
CA ALA A 94 0.96 -8.81 10.69
C ALA A 94 0.16 -9.60 9.64
N ARG A 95 -0.88 -8.94 9.10
CA ARG A 95 -1.71 -9.48 8.02
C ARG A 95 -2.18 -8.36 7.10
N LEU A 96 -2.62 -8.73 5.91
CA LEU A 96 -3.07 -7.80 4.89
C LEU A 96 -4.59 -7.64 4.98
N GLY A 97 -5.06 -6.40 5.00
CA GLY A 97 -6.48 -6.06 4.89
C GLY A 97 -6.78 -5.41 3.54
N PHE A 98 -7.99 -5.63 3.03
CA PHE A 98 -8.41 -5.05 1.75
C PHE A 98 -9.79 -4.44 1.84
N ALA A 99 -9.97 -3.33 1.10
CA ALA A 99 -11.21 -2.60 1.03
C ALA A 99 -11.47 -2.04 -0.39
N THR A 100 -12.70 -1.70 -0.68
CA THR A 100 -13.03 -0.83 -1.80
C THR A 100 -13.11 0.60 -1.29
N VAL A 101 -12.45 1.53 -1.98
CA VAL A 101 -12.44 2.95 -1.62
C VAL A 101 -12.81 3.83 -2.80
N THR A 102 -13.44 4.96 -2.53
CA THR A 102 -13.61 6.06 -3.48
C THR A 102 -12.52 7.10 -3.24
N ASN A 103 -11.72 7.41 -4.26
CA ASN A 103 -10.69 8.45 -4.19
C ASN A 103 -11.13 9.69 -4.98
N HIS A 104 -11.52 10.73 -4.26
CA HIS A 104 -12.01 11.98 -4.84
C HIS A 104 -10.89 12.93 -5.33
N LEU A 105 -9.61 12.59 -5.02
CA LEU A 105 -8.44 13.39 -5.39
C LEU A 105 -7.55 12.71 -6.43
N ALA A 106 -8.04 11.67 -7.11
CA ALA A 106 -7.28 11.03 -8.18
C ALA A 106 -6.97 12.05 -9.30
N SER A 107 -5.78 11.96 -9.92
CA SER A 107 -5.46 12.77 -11.09
C SER A 107 -6.36 12.40 -12.27
N ARG A 108 -6.57 13.33 -13.21
CA ARG A 108 -7.34 13.03 -14.44
C ARG A 108 -6.73 11.83 -15.18
N LYS A 109 -5.40 11.79 -15.31
CA LYS A 109 -4.69 10.70 -15.97
C LYS A 109 -4.91 9.36 -15.26
N LEU A 110 -4.88 9.34 -13.92
CA LEU A 110 -5.18 8.13 -13.15
C LEU A 110 -6.63 7.68 -13.34
N MET A 111 -7.58 8.63 -13.37
CA MET A 111 -8.98 8.32 -13.62
C MET A 111 -9.21 7.76 -15.04
N GLU A 112 -8.55 8.30 -16.04
CA GLU A 112 -8.58 7.77 -17.42
C GLU A 112 -7.98 6.35 -17.48
N PHE A 113 -6.87 6.13 -16.80
CA PHE A 113 -6.21 4.83 -16.73
C PHE A 113 -7.06 3.77 -16.02
N ILE A 114 -7.59 4.08 -14.84
CA ILE A 114 -8.44 3.16 -14.05
C ILE A 114 -9.86 3.09 -14.62
N GLY A 115 -10.39 4.18 -15.18
CA GLY A 115 -11.75 4.30 -15.74
C GLY A 115 -12.80 4.73 -14.72
N THR A 116 -12.42 4.97 -13.47
CA THR A 116 -13.31 5.34 -12.38
C THR A 116 -12.51 5.92 -11.21
N HIS A 117 -13.18 6.56 -10.25
CA HIS A 117 -12.62 6.98 -8.98
C HIS A 117 -12.79 5.95 -7.85
N ILE A 118 -13.35 4.78 -8.15
CA ILE A 118 -13.48 3.65 -7.21
C ILE A 118 -12.30 2.71 -7.40
N PHE A 119 -11.63 2.37 -6.29
CA PHE A 119 -10.48 1.49 -6.26
C PHE A 119 -10.83 0.23 -5.48
N VAL A 120 -11.00 -0.88 -6.20
CA VAL A 120 -11.29 -2.20 -5.62
C VAL A 120 -10.00 -2.86 -5.14
N PHE A 121 -10.04 -3.51 -3.98
CA PHE A 121 -8.89 -4.12 -3.30
C PHE A 121 -7.79 -3.10 -2.93
N HIS A 122 -8.17 -1.92 -2.42
CA HIS A 122 -7.22 -1.05 -1.73
C HIS A 122 -6.61 -1.78 -0.54
N GLY A 123 -5.26 -1.87 -0.50
CA GLY A 123 -4.53 -2.62 0.51
C GLY A 123 -4.10 -1.77 1.71
N TYR A 124 -4.20 -2.34 2.90
CA TYR A 124 -3.63 -1.85 4.15
C TYR A 124 -3.06 -3.01 4.96
N THR A 125 -2.25 -2.70 5.96
CA THR A 125 -1.68 -3.70 6.87
C THR A 125 -2.41 -3.65 8.20
N GLU A 126 -2.69 -4.80 8.80
CA GLU A 126 -3.10 -4.91 10.18
C GLU A 126 -1.93 -5.43 11.02
N LEU A 127 -1.49 -4.65 11.99
CA LEU A 127 -0.36 -4.93 12.86
C LEU A 127 -0.85 -5.42 14.22
N GLY A 128 -0.31 -6.53 14.70
CA GLY A 128 -0.65 -7.12 15.99
C GLY A 128 0.18 -6.51 17.12
N VAL A 129 -0.31 -5.45 17.72
CA VAL A 129 0.35 -4.73 18.83
C VAL A 129 -0.55 -4.76 20.06
N ASP A 130 0.02 -5.01 21.24
CA ASP A 130 -0.71 -5.08 22.51
C ASP A 130 -1.97 -5.97 22.45
N GLN A 131 -1.84 -7.13 21.80
CA GLN A 131 -2.89 -8.13 21.56
C GLN A 131 -4.10 -7.63 20.76
N ARG A 132 -4.00 -6.50 20.10
CA ARG A 132 -5.02 -5.94 19.21
C ARG A 132 -4.50 -5.87 17.77
N TRP A 133 -5.40 -5.94 16.81
CA TRP A 133 -5.12 -5.63 15.42
C TRP A 133 -5.35 -4.14 15.18
N ILE A 134 -4.33 -3.45 14.68
CA ILE A 134 -4.37 -2.02 14.40
C ILE A 134 -4.11 -1.85 12.90
N LYS A 135 -5.00 -1.17 12.22
CA LYS A 135 -4.90 -0.94 10.77
C LYS A 135 -3.92 0.19 10.47
N ALA A 136 -3.08 -0.01 9.46
CA ALA A 136 -2.07 0.94 9.05
C ALA A 136 -2.00 1.02 7.51
N THR A 137 -2.25 2.20 6.96
CA THR A 137 -2.25 2.45 5.51
C THR A 137 -1.05 3.31 5.11
N PRO A 138 0.11 2.71 4.73
CA PRO A 138 1.32 3.46 4.40
C PRO A 138 1.34 3.94 2.94
N ALA A 139 0.17 4.16 2.31
CA ALA A 139 0.08 4.36 0.87
C ALA A 139 0.73 5.67 0.43
N PHE A 140 0.20 6.82 0.82
CA PHE A 140 0.65 8.12 0.31
C PHE A 140 1.84 8.66 1.10
N ASN A 141 2.96 8.87 0.43
CA ASN A 141 4.14 9.50 1.03
C ASN A 141 3.92 10.99 1.27
N ARG A 142 4.66 11.56 2.22
CA ARG A 142 4.52 12.96 2.68
C ARG A 142 4.61 13.98 1.55
N GLU A 143 5.53 13.78 0.60
CA GLU A 143 5.69 14.66 -0.55
C GLU A 143 4.43 14.70 -1.42
N LEU A 144 3.84 13.52 -1.71
CA LEU A 144 2.59 13.40 -2.45
C LEU A 144 1.44 14.10 -1.72
N CYS A 145 1.33 13.89 -0.40
CA CYS A 145 0.31 14.55 0.42
C CYS A 145 0.44 16.07 0.39
N SER A 146 1.67 16.60 0.47
CA SER A 146 1.94 18.03 0.38
C SER A 146 1.47 18.60 -0.96
N LYS A 147 1.78 17.92 -2.06
CA LYS A 147 1.37 18.31 -3.41
C LYS A 147 -0.16 18.32 -3.57
N TYR A 148 -0.83 17.30 -3.04
CA TYR A 148 -2.29 17.17 -3.10
C TYR A 148 -3.02 17.99 -2.03
N ARG A 149 -2.27 18.73 -1.20
CA ARG A 149 -2.79 19.58 -0.10
C ARG A 149 -3.68 18.80 0.85
N VAL A 150 -3.29 17.56 1.14
CA VAL A 150 -3.93 16.71 2.14
C VAL A 150 -2.95 16.43 3.28
N PRO A 151 -3.41 16.29 4.52
CA PRO A 151 -2.54 15.90 5.61
C PRO A 151 -2.02 14.48 5.36
N PRO A 152 -0.71 14.22 5.60
CA PRO A 152 -0.21 12.85 5.57
C PRO A 152 -0.89 12.04 6.68
N LEU A 153 -1.17 10.77 6.39
CA LEU A 153 -1.78 9.88 7.37
C LEU A 153 -0.76 9.53 8.45
N GLU A 154 -1.02 9.97 9.68
CA GLU A 154 -0.16 9.72 10.83
C GLU A 154 -0.53 8.40 11.50
N PHE A 155 0.45 7.74 12.12
CA PHE A 155 0.29 6.47 12.81
C PHE A 155 1.01 6.50 14.16
N ASN A 156 0.28 6.20 15.24
CA ASN A 156 0.80 6.21 16.60
C ASN A 156 1.00 4.80 17.20
N GLY A 157 0.74 3.74 16.41
CA GLY A 157 0.88 2.35 16.84
C GLY A 157 -0.22 1.87 17.80
N ARG A 158 -1.28 2.64 18.01
CA ARG A 158 -2.37 2.35 18.96
C ARG A 158 -3.75 2.46 18.35
N ASP A 159 -3.94 3.43 17.46
CA ASP A 159 -5.19 3.70 16.78
C ASP A 159 -5.09 3.36 15.30
N ASP A 160 -6.20 3.03 14.67
CA ASP A 160 -6.26 2.75 13.24
C ASP A 160 -5.85 3.98 12.43
N ALA A 161 -4.91 3.79 11.52
CA ALA A 161 -4.49 4.79 10.54
C ALA A 161 -5.10 4.45 9.17
N LEU A 162 -6.34 4.87 8.98
CA LEU A 162 -7.09 4.79 7.73
C LEU A 162 -7.36 6.21 7.21
N PHE A 163 -7.48 6.35 5.90
CA PHE A 163 -7.80 7.64 5.30
C PHE A 163 -9.13 8.17 5.81
N GLN A 164 -9.18 9.47 6.05
CA GLN A 164 -10.40 10.15 6.46
C GLN A 164 -11.29 10.46 5.24
N PRO A 165 -12.62 10.45 5.39
CA PRO A 165 -13.54 10.73 4.29
C PRO A 165 -13.41 12.17 3.76
N TYR A 166 -12.93 13.10 4.59
CA TYR A 166 -12.76 14.51 4.23
C TYR A 166 -11.34 14.98 4.48
N ASN A 167 -10.86 15.89 3.64
CA ASN A 167 -9.60 16.60 3.86
C ASN A 167 -9.77 17.77 4.84
N SER A 168 -8.69 18.49 5.14
CA SER A 168 -8.69 19.64 6.04
C SER A 168 -9.60 20.80 5.56
N ALA A 169 -9.91 20.88 4.28
CA ALA A 169 -10.84 21.85 3.69
C ALA A 169 -12.30 21.36 3.62
N GLN A 170 -12.62 20.27 4.34
CA GLN A 170 -13.95 19.63 4.35
C GLN A 170 -14.44 19.16 2.96
N LYS A 171 -13.52 18.94 2.01
CA LYS A 171 -13.82 18.35 0.72
C LYS A 171 -13.68 16.81 0.80
N PRO A 172 -14.52 16.04 0.09
CA PRO A 172 -14.37 14.58 0.03
C PRO A 172 -12.95 14.19 -0.38
N PHE A 173 -12.39 13.20 0.31
CA PHE A 173 -11.03 12.74 0.08
C PHE A 173 -10.98 11.24 -0.23
N MET A 174 -11.08 10.39 0.79
CA MET A 174 -11.01 8.95 0.63
C MET A 174 -12.10 8.29 1.45
N GLU A 175 -13.02 7.59 0.80
CA GLU A 175 -14.15 6.94 1.44
C GLU A 175 -14.05 5.43 1.33
N TYR A 176 -14.12 4.71 2.46
CA TYR A 176 -14.18 3.25 2.50
C TYR A 176 -15.63 2.81 2.31
N ILE A 177 -15.93 2.17 1.16
CA ILE A 177 -17.29 1.78 0.79
C ILE A 177 -17.54 0.27 0.87
N GLY A 178 -16.51 -0.54 1.11
CA GLY A 178 -16.64 -1.98 1.29
C GLY A 178 -15.36 -2.61 1.83
N TYR A 179 -15.48 -3.72 2.56
CA TYR A 179 -14.33 -4.45 3.10
C TYR A 179 -14.31 -5.87 2.54
N HIS A 180 -13.13 -6.34 2.13
CA HIS A 180 -12.90 -7.68 1.55
C HIS A 180 -12.30 -8.66 2.56
N GLY A 181 -12.06 -8.23 3.80
CA GLY A 181 -11.51 -9.07 4.86
C GLY A 181 -10.00 -8.94 5.03
N SER A 182 -9.45 -9.82 5.88
CA SER A 182 -8.04 -9.85 6.26
C SER A 182 -7.44 -11.22 5.92
N PHE A 183 -6.22 -11.20 5.37
CA PHE A 183 -5.53 -12.37 4.84
C PHE A 183 -4.12 -12.50 5.40
N SER A 184 -3.66 -13.72 5.65
CA SER A 184 -2.29 -13.96 6.11
C SER A 184 -1.24 -13.70 5.03
N THR A 185 -1.62 -13.79 3.76
CA THR A 185 -0.82 -13.47 2.57
C THR A 185 -1.66 -12.72 1.56
N ILE A 186 -1.07 -12.20 0.49
CA ILE A 186 -1.85 -11.53 -0.56
C ILE A 186 -2.74 -12.54 -1.30
N PRO A 187 -4.06 -12.30 -1.38
CA PRO A 187 -4.99 -13.15 -2.14
C PRO A 187 -4.97 -12.77 -3.63
N LEU A 188 -3.79 -12.87 -4.27
CA LEU A 188 -3.56 -12.34 -5.61
C LEU A 188 -4.58 -12.84 -6.66
N PRO A 189 -4.94 -14.14 -6.73
CA PRO A 189 -5.96 -14.59 -7.69
C PRO A 189 -7.33 -13.94 -7.46
N GLN A 190 -7.75 -13.81 -6.19
CA GLN A 190 -9.04 -13.17 -5.85
C GLN A 190 -9.03 -11.67 -6.19
N MET A 191 -7.91 -11.01 -5.95
CA MET A 191 -7.73 -9.59 -6.27
C MET A 191 -7.79 -9.35 -7.77
N LEU A 192 -7.09 -10.17 -8.58
CA LEU A 192 -7.11 -10.06 -10.03
C LEU A 192 -8.51 -10.32 -10.59
N GLN A 193 -9.21 -11.34 -10.10
CA GLN A 193 -10.58 -11.63 -10.50
C GLN A 193 -11.53 -10.47 -10.16
N ALA A 194 -11.44 -9.91 -8.95
CA ALA A 194 -12.26 -8.78 -8.56
C ALA A 194 -11.99 -7.52 -9.41
N TRP A 195 -10.75 -7.33 -9.87
CA TRP A 195 -10.44 -6.27 -10.81
C TRP A 195 -11.08 -6.50 -12.18
N GLU A 196 -11.01 -7.73 -12.72
CA GLU A 196 -11.66 -8.07 -13.99
C GLU A 196 -13.18 -7.93 -13.91
N ASP A 197 -13.79 -8.38 -12.82
CA ASP A 197 -15.23 -8.29 -12.59
C ASP A 197 -15.71 -6.83 -12.50
N PHE A 198 -14.92 -5.96 -11.89
CA PHE A 198 -15.32 -4.57 -11.65
C PHE A 198 -14.93 -3.61 -12.78
N TYR A 199 -13.69 -3.69 -13.28
CA TYR A 199 -13.16 -2.77 -14.29
C TYR A 199 -13.31 -3.28 -15.72
N GLY A 200 -13.64 -4.57 -15.90
CA GLY A 200 -13.71 -5.28 -17.17
C GLY A 200 -12.37 -5.89 -17.58
N THR A 201 -12.43 -7.11 -18.11
CA THR A 201 -11.25 -7.93 -18.49
C THR A 201 -10.34 -7.19 -19.49
N GLU A 202 -10.92 -6.52 -20.50
CA GLU A 202 -10.15 -5.80 -21.52
C GLU A 202 -9.30 -4.67 -20.90
N ARG A 203 -9.85 -3.90 -19.98
CA ARG A 203 -9.14 -2.81 -19.30
C ARG A 203 -8.03 -3.36 -18.42
N VAL A 204 -8.31 -4.38 -17.62
CA VAL A 204 -7.32 -5.00 -16.72
C VAL A 204 -6.17 -5.61 -17.53
N GLN A 205 -6.45 -6.31 -18.62
CA GLN A 205 -5.42 -6.82 -19.54
C GLN A 205 -4.64 -5.67 -20.19
N GLY A 206 -5.29 -4.56 -20.50
CA GLY A 206 -4.64 -3.35 -20.99
C GLY A 206 -3.60 -2.79 -20.00
N TRP A 207 -3.86 -2.83 -18.69
CA TRP A 207 -2.88 -2.41 -17.68
C TRP A 207 -1.61 -3.27 -17.68
N PHE A 208 -1.73 -4.56 -18.02
CA PHE A 208 -0.64 -5.53 -17.98
C PHE A 208 0.04 -5.70 -19.37
N GLY A 209 -0.71 -5.49 -20.46
CA GLY A 209 -0.25 -5.69 -21.84
C GLY A 209 0.68 -4.59 -22.40
N ILE A 210 0.76 -3.46 -21.71
CA ILE A 210 1.65 -2.38 -22.13
C ILE A 210 3.07 -2.78 -21.77
N LYS A 211 3.86 -3.17 -22.80
CA LYS A 211 5.26 -3.58 -22.64
C LYS A 211 5.99 -2.60 -21.73
N ARG A 212 6.56 -3.13 -20.65
CA ARG A 212 7.35 -2.39 -19.63
C ARG A 212 8.31 -1.32 -20.21
N SER A 213 8.81 -1.50 -21.43
CA SER A 213 9.79 -0.61 -22.07
C SER A 213 9.20 0.70 -22.60
N THR A 214 7.95 0.71 -23.05
CA THR A 214 7.33 1.90 -23.64
C THR A 214 6.73 2.81 -22.57
N PHE A 215 6.11 2.21 -21.54
CA PHE A 215 5.48 2.96 -20.46
C PHE A 215 6.47 3.58 -19.46
N VAL A 216 7.65 2.97 -19.29
CA VAL A 216 8.70 3.52 -18.40
C VAL A 216 9.29 4.82 -18.96
N LYS A 217 9.28 5.00 -20.29
CA LYS A 217 9.78 6.22 -20.94
C LYS A 217 8.75 7.35 -21.02
N GLU A 218 7.45 7.01 -20.98
CA GLU A 218 6.35 7.97 -21.08
C GLU A 218 5.56 8.15 -19.76
N ARG A 219 5.88 7.37 -18.72
CA ARG A 219 5.32 7.59 -17.39
C ARG A 219 5.85 8.91 -16.85
N SER A 220 5.05 9.92 -16.95
CA SER A 220 5.20 11.05 -16.07
C SER A 220 5.27 10.49 -14.66
N ASP A 221 6.26 10.90 -13.88
CA ASP A 221 6.33 10.63 -12.46
C ASP A 221 4.97 11.02 -11.87
N PHE A 222 4.26 10.09 -11.20
CA PHE A 222 2.96 10.37 -10.59
C PHE A 222 3.02 11.61 -9.69
N LEU A 223 4.19 11.85 -9.10
CA LEU A 223 4.46 13.09 -8.38
C LEU A 223 4.36 14.35 -9.24
N GLN A 224 4.42 14.27 -10.56
CA GLN A 224 4.25 15.44 -11.45
C GLN A 224 2.79 15.68 -11.85
N GLU A 225 1.88 14.74 -11.59
CA GLU A 225 0.47 14.89 -11.92
C GLU A 225 -0.24 15.82 -10.94
N THR A 226 -1.20 16.59 -11.44
CA THR A 226 -2.05 17.45 -10.62
C THR A 226 -3.35 16.73 -10.23
N PRO A 227 -3.84 16.88 -8.98
CA PRO A 227 -5.14 16.34 -8.60
C PRO A 227 -6.23 16.92 -9.51
N PHE A 228 -7.16 16.06 -9.89
CA PHE A 228 -8.38 16.50 -10.57
C PHE A 228 -9.30 17.13 -9.51
N ASN A 229 -9.61 18.39 -9.67
CA ASN A 229 -10.55 19.10 -8.81
C ASN A 229 -11.77 19.39 -9.70
N PRO A 230 -12.83 18.55 -9.66
CA PRO A 230 -14.09 18.96 -10.28
C PRO A 230 -14.62 20.16 -9.49
N GLU A 231 -14.79 21.29 -10.18
CA GLU A 231 -15.45 22.48 -9.63
C GLU A 231 -16.87 22.16 -9.18
#